data_c6e015f38480e7eeaba79259e95e068c
#
_entry.id   c6e015f38480e7eeaba79259e95e068c
#
_cell.length_a   1.000
_cell.length_b   1.000
_cell.length_c   1.000
_cell.angle_alpha   90.00
_cell.angle_beta   90.00
_cell.angle_gamma   90.00
#
_symmetry.space_group_name_H-M   'P 1'
#
loop_
_entity.id
_entity.type
_entity.pdbx_description
1 polymer ?
#
loop_
_entity_poly.entity_id
_entity_poly.type
_entity_poly.pdbx_seq_one_letter_code
_entity_poly.pdbx_strand_id
1 'polypeptide(L)'
;MLFRSGDRNYDEYITAYAVDANGQRIEGIGGNEVIQMLFDLETAVKGGTYPVFESSDHRYVLHVSGKGLWGPIWGYVALDGDMNTLAGVVFDHAGETPGLGAEIATPKFQAEFPGKTIFEGSEFVSVKLRKGGATEANIAHEVDAISGGTKTSDGVTAMLYNSLNNYLPFFAARREAAAVSAQAQPAEEQAPVTEVSNE
;
A
#
# COMPACT_ATOMS: atom_id res chain seq x y z
N MET A 1 -13.34 4.25 -1.22
CA MET A 1 -14.64 3.57 -1.26
C MET A 1 -14.48 2.28 -0.48
N LEU A 2 -15.05 2.18 0.72
CA LEU A 2 -14.96 0.99 1.57
C LEU A 2 -16.03 0.00 1.08
N PHE A 3 -15.60 -1.12 0.54
CA PHE A 3 -16.51 -2.23 0.22
C PHE A 3 -17.01 -2.84 1.52
N ARG A 4 -18.34 -2.85 1.72
CA ARG A 4 -18.97 -3.59 2.82
C ARG A 4 -19.00 -5.07 2.47
N SER A 5 -18.61 -5.94 3.38
CA SER A 5 -18.83 -7.39 3.28
C SER A 5 -20.33 -7.66 3.07
N GLY A 6 -20.71 -8.07 1.88
CA GLY A 6 -22.10 -8.29 1.49
C GLY A 6 -22.50 -7.73 0.13
N ASP A 7 -21.67 -6.88 -0.49
CA ASP A 7 -21.87 -6.51 -1.88
C ASP A 7 -21.55 -7.73 -2.76
N ARG A 8 -22.55 -8.15 -3.55
CA ARG A 8 -22.49 -9.37 -4.39
C ARG A 8 -21.41 -9.34 -5.47
N ASN A 9 -20.65 -8.25 -5.58
CA ASN A 9 -19.65 -7.99 -6.62
C ASN A 9 -18.22 -7.90 -6.08
N TYR A 10 -17.95 -8.27 -4.81
CA TYR A 10 -16.61 -8.22 -4.26
C TYR A 10 -15.61 -9.03 -5.11
N ASP A 11 -15.96 -10.28 -5.41
CA ASP A 11 -15.11 -11.20 -6.18
C ASP A 11 -14.93 -10.78 -7.65
N GLU A 12 -15.79 -9.89 -8.17
CA GLU A 12 -15.67 -9.31 -9.51
C GLU A 12 -14.60 -8.21 -9.56
N TYR A 13 -14.41 -7.49 -8.45
CA TYR A 13 -13.51 -6.33 -8.38
C TYR A 13 -12.22 -6.58 -7.62
N ILE A 14 -12.16 -7.59 -6.77
CA ILE A 14 -11.01 -7.87 -5.91
C ILE A 14 -10.60 -9.33 -6.04
N THR A 15 -9.34 -9.54 -6.39
CA THR A 15 -8.69 -10.85 -6.35
C THR A 15 -7.82 -10.93 -5.10
N ALA A 16 -8.18 -11.81 -4.16
CA ALA A 16 -7.39 -12.06 -2.96
C ALA A 16 -6.50 -13.28 -3.16
N TYR A 17 -5.22 -13.17 -2.85
CA TYR A 17 -4.24 -14.26 -2.90
C TYR A 17 -3.14 -14.02 -1.88
N ALA A 18 -2.29 -15.03 -1.64
CA ALA A 18 -1.12 -14.89 -0.79
C ALA A 18 0.16 -15.04 -1.62
N VAL A 19 1.23 -14.38 -1.16
CA VAL A 19 2.58 -14.53 -1.70
C VAL A 19 3.52 -15.06 -0.62
N ASP A 20 4.56 -15.75 -1.04
CA ASP A 20 5.62 -16.25 -0.17
C ASP A 20 6.71 -15.18 0.09
N ALA A 21 7.72 -15.55 0.86
CA ALA A 21 8.85 -14.67 1.18
C ALA A 21 9.72 -14.30 -0.05
N ASN A 22 9.54 -14.96 -1.19
CA ASN A 22 10.19 -14.64 -2.45
C ASN A 22 9.29 -13.78 -3.37
N GLY A 23 8.10 -13.40 -2.88
CA GLY A 23 7.13 -12.61 -3.63
C GLY A 23 6.34 -13.41 -4.66
N GLN A 24 6.43 -14.76 -4.63
CA GLN A 24 5.74 -15.64 -5.56
C GLN A 24 4.34 -15.96 -5.02
N ARG A 25 3.35 -15.95 -5.92
CA ARG A 25 1.98 -16.34 -5.55
C ARG A 25 1.94 -17.80 -5.11
N ILE A 26 1.33 -18.04 -3.95
CA ILE A 26 1.14 -19.39 -3.42
C ILE A 26 -0.10 -19.99 -4.08
N GLU A 27 0.07 -21.11 -4.78
CA GLU A 27 -1.04 -21.82 -5.41
C GLU A 27 -2.00 -22.41 -4.36
N GLY A 28 -3.29 -22.34 -4.65
CA GLY A 28 -4.34 -22.91 -3.79
C GLY A 28 -4.73 -22.03 -2.60
N ILE A 29 -4.08 -20.88 -2.39
CA ILE A 29 -4.47 -19.91 -1.36
C ILE A 29 -5.09 -18.68 -2.04
N GLY A 30 -6.39 -18.48 -1.86
CA GLY A 30 -7.11 -17.36 -2.49
C GLY A 30 -8.48 -17.11 -1.85
N GLY A 31 -9.11 -15.99 -2.23
CA GLY A 31 -10.46 -15.67 -1.78
C GLY A 31 -10.63 -15.73 -0.26
N ASN A 32 -11.52 -16.61 0.20
CA ASN A 32 -11.85 -16.75 1.62
C ASN A 32 -10.69 -17.22 2.49
N GLU A 33 -9.77 -18.06 2.00
CA GLU A 33 -8.60 -18.49 2.77
C GLU A 33 -7.71 -17.30 3.14
N VAL A 34 -7.53 -16.35 2.23
CA VAL A 34 -6.77 -15.11 2.50
C VAL A 34 -7.49 -14.24 3.52
N ILE A 35 -8.82 -14.14 3.43
CA ILE A 35 -9.62 -13.39 4.42
C ILE A 35 -9.50 -14.04 5.80
N GLN A 36 -9.55 -15.37 5.88
CA GLN A 36 -9.37 -16.11 7.14
C GLN A 36 -7.96 -15.91 7.73
N MET A 37 -6.94 -15.80 6.88
CA MET A 37 -5.56 -15.53 7.30
C MET A 37 -5.43 -14.20 8.08
N LEU A 38 -6.27 -13.20 7.80
CA LEU A 38 -6.25 -11.91 8.51
C LEU A 38 -6.61 -12.04 10.00
N PHE A 39 -7.30 -13.10 10.41
CA PHE A 39 -7.62 -13.36 11.81
C PHE A 39 -6.43 -13.91 12.61
N ASP A 40 -5.42 -14.49 11.94
CA ASP A 40 -4.16 -14.93 12.54
C ASP A 40 -2.96 -14.54 11.67
N LEU A 41 -2.93 -13.26 11.32
CA LEU A 41 -1.95 -12.71 10.41
C LEU A 41 -0.52 -12.82 10.96
N GLU A 42 -0.35 -12.71 12.27
CA GLU A 42 0.97 -12.81 12.90
C GLU A 42 1.61 -14.18 12.63
N THR A 43 0.84 -15.25 12.72
CA THR A 43 1.29 -16.61 12.38
C THR A 43 1.59 -16.74 10.89
N ALA A 44 0.74 -16.21 10.02
CA ALA A 44 0.96 -16.24 8.58
C ALA A 44 2.25 -15.51 8.19
N VAL A 45 2.45 -14.29 8.69
CA VAL A 45 3.66 -13.48 8.41
C VAL A 45 4.92 -14.15 8.96
N LYS A 46 4.88 -14.72 10.16
CA LYS A 46 6.00 -15.50 10.72
C LYS A 46 6.31 -16.74 9.87
N GLY A 47 5.30 -17.32 9.24
CA GLY A 47 5.42 -18.43 8.31
C GLY A 47 5.86 -18.02 6.89
N GLY A 48 6.11 -16.73 6.65
CA GLY A 48 6.51 -16.21 5.34
C GLY A 48 5.37 -16.18 4.32
N THR A 49 4.13 -16.01 4.78
CA THR A 49 2.93 -15.94 3.93
C THR A 49 2.28 -14.57 4.08
N TYR A 50 2.14 -13.84 2.97
CA TYR A 50 1.71 -12.45 2.98
C TYR A 50 0.46 -12.26 2.12
N PRO A 51 -0.66 -11.75 2.69
CA PRO A 51 -1.91 -11.53 1.96
C PRO A 51 -1.80 -10.33 1.01
N VAL A 52 -2.33 -10.48 -0.20
CA VAL A 52 -2.44 -9.43 -1.21
C VAL A 52 -3.87 -9.38 -1.73
N PHE A 53 -4.43 -8.18 -1.83
CA PHE A 53 -5.72 -7.93 -2.47
C PHE A 53 -5.48 -7.03 -3.68
N GLU A 54 -5.71 -7.57 -4.87
CA GLU A 54 -5.54 -6.88 -6.14
C GLU A 54 -6.91 -6.47 -6.66
N SER A 55 -7.09 -5.18 -6.94
CA SER A 55 -8.31 -4.67 -7.55
C SER A 55 -8.28 -4.77 -9.06
N SER A 56 -9.45 -4.76 -9.71
CA SER A 56 -9.57 -4.83 -11.17
C SER A 56 -8.92 -3.66 -11.91
N ASP A 57 -8.68 -2.54 -11.23
CA ASP A 57 -7.94 -1.38 -11.74
C ASP A 57 -6.43 -1.44 -11.40
N HIS A 58 -5.92 -2.64 -11.05
CA HIS A 58 -4.52 -2.92 -10.75
C HIS A 58 -3.95 -2.12 -9.58
N ARG A 59 -4.73 -1.87 -8.55
CA ARG A 59 -4.24 -1.42 -7.25
C ARG A 59 -4.05 -2.61 -6.32
N TYR A 60 -3.08 -2.47 -5.43
CA TYR A 60 -2.71 -3.53 -4.51
C TYR A 60 -2.92 -3.08 -3.08
N VAL A 61 -3.77 -3.77 -2.34
CA VAL A 61 -4.04 -3.48 -0.94
C VAL A 61 -3.34 -4.50 -0.08
N LEU A 62 -2.50 -4.01 0.82
CA LEU A 62 -1.64 -4.79 1.71
C LEU A 62 -2.00 -4.49 3.15
N HIS A 63 -2.01 -5.51 3.98
CA HIS A 63 -2.20 -5.34 5.42
C HIS A 63 -0.90 -4.90 6.09
N VAL A 64 -1.00 -3.92 7.00
CA VAL A 64 0.11 -3.45 7.83
C VAL A 64 -0.26 -3.56 9.31
N SER A 65 0.68 -3.97 10.15
CA SER A 65 0.46 -4.09 11.59
C SER A 65 1.72 -3.74 12.38
N GLY A 66 1.52 -3.20 13.56
CA GLY A 66 2.61 -2.75 14.42
C GLY A 66 2.14 -2.45 15.84
N LYS A 67 2.95 -1.67 16.55
CA LYS A 67 2.68 -1.29 17.93
C LYS A 67 2.74 0.23 18.07
N GLY A 68 1.67 0.81 18.61
CA GLY A 68 1.61 2.19 19.04
C GLY A 68 2.14 2.37 20.47
N LEU A 69 1.72 3.45 21.12
CA LEU A 69 2.11 3.72 22.51
C LEU A 69 1.41 2.77 23.49
N TRP A 70 0.10 2.55 23.33
CA TRP A 70 -0.72 1.82 24.28
C TRP A 70 -1.11 0.41 23.81
N GLY A 71 -0.95 0.09 22.56
CA GLY A 71 -1.34 -1.21 22.06
C GLY A 71 -1.06 -1.44 20.59
N PRO A 72 -1.65 -2.50 20.02
CA PRO A 72 -1.58 -2.76 18.60
C PRO A 72 -2.16 -1.60 17.78
N ILE A 73 -1.52 -1.33 16.66
CA ILE A 73 -2.02 -0.50 15.57
C ILE A 73 -1.95 -1.32 14.28
N TRP A 74 -2.89 -1.13 13.38
CA TRP A 74 -2.96 -1.87 12.13
C TRP A 74 -3.66 -1.06 11.05
N GLY A 75 -3.67 -1.60 9.86
CA GLY A 75 -4.41 -1.00 8.77
C GLY A 75 -4.14 -1.64 7.43
N TYR A 76 -4.49 -0.91 6.41
CA TYR A 76 -4.30 -1.28 5.02
C TYR A 76 -3.65 -0.15 4.26
N VAL A 77 -2.75 -0.51 3.37
CA VAL A 77 -2.08 0.40 2.44
C VAL A 77 -2.47 -0.01 1.03
N ALA A 78 -3.02 0.91 0.26
CA ALA A 78 -3.27 0.72 -1.15
C ALA A 78 -2.13 1.36 -1.96
N LEU A 79 -1.50 0.57 -2.84
CA LEU A 79 -0.51 1.01 -3.81
C LEU A 79 -1.13 1.04 -5.19
N ASP A 80 -0.75 2.00 -6.01
CA ASP A 80 -1.00 1.98 -7.45
C ASP A 80 -0.17 0.88 -8.14
N GLY A 81 -0.47 0.59 -9.39
CA GLY A 81 0.16 -0.49 -10.16
C GLY A 81 1.68 -0.34 -10.38
N ASP A 82 2.25 0.84 -10.08
CA ASP A 82 3.68 1.11 -10.11
C ASP A 82 4.46 0.49 -8.94
N MET A 83 3.75 -0.08 -7.95
CA MET A 83 4.32 -0.62 -6.70
C MET A 83 5.15 0.39 -5.90
N ASN A 84 4.84 1.65 -6.03
CA ASN A 84 5.56 2.76 -5.42
C ASN A 84 4.63 3.81 -4.81
N THR A 85 3.63 4.22 -5.56
CA THR A 85 2.76 5.34 -5.18
C THR A 85 1.60 4.86 -4.30
N LEU A 86 1.42 5.51 -3.15
CA LEU A 86 0.28 5.26 -2.27
C LEU A 86 -1.00 5.84 -2.89
N ALA A 87 -1.97 4.98 -3.18
CA ALA A 87 -3.32 5.39 -3.55
C ALA A 87 -4.15 5.79 -2.32
N GLY A 88 -3.82 5.22 -1.16
CA GLY A 88 -4.49 5.53 0.10
C GLY A 88 -4.07 4.63 1.24
N VAL A 89 -4.50 4.99 2.44
CA VAL A 89 -4.32 4.19 3.66
C VAL A 89 -5.58 4.21 4.51
N VAL A 90 -5.75 3.17 5.32
CA VAL A 90 -6.71 3.14 6.43
C VAL A 90 -5.98 2.57 7.62
N PHE A 91 -5.98 3.30 8.74
CA PHE A 91 -5.37 2.85 10.00
C PHE A 91 -6.41 2.78 11.11
N ASP A 92 -6.14 1.91 12.08
CA ASP A 92 -6.92 1.75 13.30
C ASP A 92 -6.00 1.37 14.47
N HIS A 93 -6.53 1.37 15.68
CA HIS A 93 -5.78 1.11 16.91
C HIS A 93 -6.64 0.42 17.98
N ALA A 94 -5.99 -0.29 18.91
CA ALA A 94 -6.70 -0.94 20.01
C ALA A 94 -7.04 0.00 21.17
N GLY A 95 -6.21 1.02 21.45
CA GLY A 95 -6.38 1.81 22.67
C GLY A 95 -5.57 3.09 22.75
N GLU A 96 -5.24 3.72 21.61
CA GLU A 96 -4.54 4.99 21.59
C GLU A 96 -5.42 6.11 22.16
N THR A 97 -4.81 7.15 22.72
CA THR A 97 -5.50 8.24 23.39
C THR A 97 -6.19 9.17 22.37
N PRO A 98 -7.53 9.44 22.52
CA PRO A 98 -8.25 10.41 21.71
C PRO A 98 -7.58 11.78 21.68
N GLY A 99 -7.54 12.42 20.51
CA GLY A 99 -6.87 13.72 20.31
C GLY A 99 -5.35 13.66 20.31
N LEU A 100 -4.76 12.46 20.50
CA LEU A 100 -3.33 12.17 20.43
C LEU A 100 -3.10 11.00 19.47
N GLY A 101 -2.61 9.86 19.94
CA GLY A 101 -2.32 8.69 19.10
C GLY A 101 -3.52 8.17 18.29
N ALA A 102 -4.75 8.29 18.80
CA ALA A 102 -5.96 7.88 18.11
C ALA A 102 -6.23 8.65 16.80
N GLU A 103 -5.58 9.79 16.59
CA GLU A 103 -5.73 10.58 15.35
C GLU A 103 -5.29 9.80 14.11
N ILE A 104 -4.49 8.72 14.23
CA ILE A 104 -4.13 7.84 13.09
C ILE A 104 -5.37 7.28 12.38
N ALA A 105 -6.47 7.06 13.11
CA ALA A 105 -7.71 6.52 12.56
C ALA A 105 -8.61 7.58 11.91
N THR A 106 -8.21 8.86 11.94
CA THR A 106 -9.04 9.93 11.38
C THR A 106 -8.85 10.09 9.87
N PRO A 107 -9.94 10.40 9.13
CA PRO A 107 -9.82 10.69 7.69
C PRO A 107 -8.84 11.83 7.38
N LYS A 108 -8.74 12.82 8.28
CA LYS A 108 -7.83 13.96 8.11
C LYS A 108 -6.37 13.50 8.06
N PHE A 109 -5.95 12.66 9.00
CA PHE A 109 -4.59 12.13 9.03
C PHE A 109 -4.32 11.20 7.83
N GLN A 110 -5.25 10.30 7.53
CA GLN A 110 -5.13 9.34 6.43
C GLN A 110 -5.07 10.02 5.06
N ALA A 111 -5.67 11.20 4.91
CA ALA A 111 -5.65 11.97 3.67
C ALA A 111 -4.26 12.56 3.32
N GLU A 112 -3.28 12.49 4.22
CA GLU A 112 -1.91 12.97 3.96
C GLU A 112 -1.07 11.96 3.15
N PHE A 113 -1.51 10.71 3.02
CA PHE A 113 -0.75 9.63 2.42
C PHE A 113 -0.90 9.47 0.89
N PRO A 114 -2.06 9.71 0.27
CA PRO A 114 -2.18 9.58 -1.18
C PRO A 114 -1.14 10.39 -1.92
N GLY A 115 -0.51 9.77 -2.94
CA GLY A 115 0.56 10.36 -3.74
C GLY A 115 1.96 10.31 -3.12
N LYS A 116 2.10 9.84 -1.86
CA LYS A 116 3.43 9.54 -1.29
C LYS A 116 4.01 8.30 -1.95
N THR A 117 5.33 8.21 -1.96
CA THR A 117 6.06 7.08 -2.56
C THR A 117 6.89 6.34 -1.53
N ILE A 118 7.02 5.03 -1.70
CA ILE A 118 7.75 4.15 -0.77
C ILE A 118 9.18 3.84 -1.23
N PHE A 119 9.52 4.21 -2.47
CA PHE A 119 10.89 4.11 -3.00
C PHE A 119 11.41 5.46 -3.43
N GLU A 120 12.70 5.71 -3.16
CA GLU A 120 13.50 6.78 -3.74
C GLU A 120 14.45 6.15 -4.77
N GLY A 121 14.13 6.30 -6.06
CA GLY A 121 14.80 5.54 -7.11
C GLY A 121 14.58 4.02 -6.94
N SER A 122 15.64 3.28 -6.63
CA SER A 122 15.60 1.83 -6.35
C SER A 122 15.62 1.51 -4.85
N GLU A 123 15.86 2.49 -3.99
CA GLU A 123 15.97 2.30 -2.55
C GLU A 123 14.60 2.31 -1.88
N PHE A 124 14.30 1.31 -1.04
CA PHE A 124 13.09 1.28 -0.24
C PHE A 124 13.25 2.19 0.99
N VAL A 125 12.49 3.27 1.05
CA VAL A 125 12.54 4.27 2.12
C VAL A 125 11.28 4.28 2.98
N SER A 126 10.18 3.70 2.50
CA SER A 126 8.84 3.74 3.12
C SER A 126 8.32 5.18 3.27
N VAL A 127 7.22 5.38 4.00
CA VAL A 127 6.71 6.70 4.38
C VAL A 127 6.93 6.91 5.88
N LYS A 128 7.48 8.07 6.24
CA LYS A 128 7.85 8.42 7.62
C LYS A 128 6.97 9.53 8.17
N LEU A 129 6.58 9.43 9.42
CA LEU A 129 5.89 10.49 10.14
C LEU A 129 6.93 11.44 10.75
N ARG A 130 6.95 12.69 10.31
CA ARG A 130 7.97 13.69 10.67
C ARG A 130 7.48 14.64 11.75
N LYS A 131 8.17 14.66 12.88
CA LYS A 131 7.92 15.68 13.90
C LYS A 131 8.35 17.06 13.38
N GLY A 132 7.46 18.03 13.48
CA GLY A 132 7.70 19.37 12.96
C GLY A 132 7.31 19.58 11.50
N GLY A 133 6.69 18.56 10.91
CA GLY A 133 6.15 18.57 9.55
C GLY A 133 7.10 17.96 8.51
N ALA A 134 6.52 17.48 7.43
CA ALA A 134 7.24 17.00 6.25
C ALA A 134 8.06 18.15 5.65
N THR A 135 9.28 17.84 5.18
CA THR A 135 10.16 18.82 4.55
C THR A 135 9.97 18.85 3.04
N GLU A 136 10.19 20.01 2.40
CA GLU A 136 10.09 20.11 0.93
C GLU A 136 11.00 19.10 0.22
N ALA A 137 12.18 18.82 0.77
CA ALA A 137 13.12 17.84 0.21
C ALA A 137 12.62 16.41 0.27
N ASN A 138 11.79 16.06 1.27
CA ASN A 138 11.35 14.70 1.54
C ASN A 138 9.82 14.53 1.45
N ILE A 139 9.12 15.53 0.92
CA ILE A 139 7.65 15.55 0.89
C ILE A 139 7.04 14.32 0.21
N ALA A 140 7.76 13.70 -0.72
CA ALA A 140 7.33 12.47 -1.38
C ALA A 140 7.28 11.25 -0.43
N HIS A 141 8.05 11.27 0.68
CA HIS A 141 8.23 10.13 1.59
C HIS A 141 7.90 10.48 3.05
N GLU A 142 7.37 11.67 3.30
CA GLU A 142 7.05 12.13 4.65
C GLU A 142 5.62 12.66 4.75
N VAL A 143 5.03 12.46 5.92
CA VAL A 143 3.77 13.08 6.37
C VAL A 143 3.99 13.71 7.73
N ASP A 144 3.09 14.59 8.15
CA ASP A 144 3.19 15.25 9.45
C ASP A 144 2.92 14.25 10.59
N ALA A 145 3.77 14.26 11.61
CA ALA A 145 3.52 13.47 12.81
C ALA A 145 2.41 14.11 13.65
N ILE A 146 1.69 13.28 14.39
CA ILE A 146 0.62 13.70 15.28
C ILE A 146 1.20 14.52 16.44
N SER A 147 0.69 15.74 16.61
CA SER A 147 1.07 16.60 17.73
C SER A 147 0.69 15.94 19.07
N GLY A 148 1.66 15.79 19.97
CA GLY A 148 1.47 15.06 21.23
C GLY A 148 1.42 13.55 21.09
N GLY A 149 1.38 12.99 19.88
CA GLY A 149 1.33 11.55 19.56
C GLY A 149 2.66 10.97 19.05
N THR A 150 3.82 11.49 19.51
CA THR A 150 5.14 11.12 18.97
C THR A 150 5.39 9.59 18.97
N LYS A 151 5.08 8.90 20.06
CA LYS A 151 5.31 7.44 20.15
C LYS A 151 4.44 6.64 19.21
N THR A 152 3.18 7.06 19.03
CA THR A 152 2.28 6.43 18.06
C THR A 152 2.74 6.75 16.62
N SER A 153 3.21 7.96 16.36
CA SER A 153 3.78 8.34 15.07
C SER A 153 5.04 7.53 14.72
N ASP A 154 5.94 7.33 15.70
CA ASP A 154 7.09 6.43 15.54
C ASP A 154 6.61 4.98 15.27
N GLY A 155 5.55 4.55 15.94
CA GLY A 155 4.92 3.24 15.75
C GLY A 155 4.36 3.07 14.34
N VAL A 156 3.66 4.06 13.80
CA VAL A 156 3.14 4.03 12.41
C VAL A 156 4.29 3.99 11.40
N THR A 157 5.33 4.79 11.61
CA THR A 157 6.54 4.76 10.76
C THR A 157 7.16 3.36 10.74
N ALA A 158 7.35 2.75 11.92
CA ALA A 158 7.90 1.41 12.03
C ALA A 158 6.96 0.34 11.44
N MET A 159 5.64 0.48 11.65
CA MET A 159 4.62 -0.39 11.08
C MET A 159 4.68 -0.42 9.55
N LEU A 160 4.70 0.75 8.92
CA LEU A 160 4.78 0.87 7.47
C LEU A 160 6.07 0.26 6.94
N TYR A 161 7.21 0.63 7.52
CA TYR A 161 8.51 0.12 7.09
C TYR A 161 8.58 -1.40 7.21
N ASN A 162 8.30 -1.95 8.38
CA ASN A 162 8.46 -3.38 8.66
C ASN A 162 7.46 -4.23 7.86
N SER A 163 6.20 -3.79 7.76
CA SER A 163 5.19 -4.55 7.04
C SER A 163 5.46 -4.54 5.53
N LEU A 164 5.75 -3.38 4.93
CA LEU A 164 6.01 -3.27 3.50
C LEU A 164 7.34 -3.92 3.09
N ASN A 165 8.34 -3.95 4.00
CA ASN A 165 9.61 -4.65 3.76
C ASN A 165 9.42 -6.14 3.45
N ASN A 166 8.40 -6.78 4.01
CA ASN A 166 8.07 -8.18 3.73
C ASN A 166 7.62 -8.41 2.28
N TYR A 167 7.13 -7.38 1.60
CA TYR A 167 6.64 -7.44 0.23
C TYR A 167 7.67 -7.00 -0.82
N LEU A 168 8.92 -6.65 -0.43
CA LEU A 168 9.93 -6.17 -1.38
C LEU A 168 10.17 -7.11 -2.57
N PRO A 169 10.27 -8.45 -2.40
CA PRO A 169 10.40 -9.36 -3.52
C PRO A 169 9.18 -9.35 -4.46
N PHE A 170 7.97 -9.21 -3.90
CA PHE A 170 6.75 -9.07 -4.67
C PHE A 170 6.73 -7.76 -5.48
N PHE A 171 7.12 -6.63 -4.87
CA PHE A 171 7.22 -5.34 -5.58
C PHE A 171 8.23 -5.41 -6.73
N ALA A 172 9.40 -6.03 -6.50
CA ALA A 172 10.42 -6.19 -7.52
C ALA A 172 9.89 -6.99 -8.73
N ALA A 173 9.26 -8.14 -8.48
CA ALA A 173 8.70 -8.99 -9.53
C ALA A 173 7.61 -8.26 -10.34
N ARG A 174 6.74 -7.49 -9.68
CA ARG A 174 5.67 -6.73 -10.37
C ARG A 174 6.22 -5.58 -11.20
N ARG A 175 7.18 -4.83 -10.68
CA ARG A 175 7.85 -3.74 -11.41
C ARG A 175 8.60 -4.24 -12.63
N GLU A 176 9.28 -5.39 -12.53
CA GLU A 176 9.95 -6.04 -13.65
C GLU A 176 8.94 -6.48 -14.73
N ALA A 177 7.85 -7.13 -14.33
CA ALA A 177 6.80 -7.56 -15.25
C ALA A 177 6.17 -6.36 -16.00
N ALA A 178 5.93 -5.25 -15.31
CA ALA A 178 5.41 -4.02 -15.91
C ALA A 178 6.40 -3.41 -16.91
N ALA A 179 7.70 -3.41 -16.61
CA ALA A 179 8.73 -2.91 -17.52
C ALA A 179 8.85 -3.75 -18.79
N VAL A 180 8.76 -5.08 -18.69
CA VAL A 180 8.75 -6.00 -19.84
C VAL A 180 7.51 -5.78 -20.71
N SER A 181 6.35 -5.61 -20.10
CA SER A 181 5.09 -5.37 -20.84
C SER A 181 5.11 -4.03 -21.58
N ALA A 182 5.68 -2.98 -21.00
CA ALA A 182 5.83 -1.68 -21.63
C ALA A 182 6.77 -1.71 -22.85
N GLN A 183 7.82 -2.54 -22.81
CA GLN A 183 8.74 -2.72 -23.94
C GLN A 183 8.17 -3.60 -25.07
N ALA A 184 7.18 -4.44 -24.76
CA ALA A 184 6.54 -5.33 -25.73
C ALA A 184 5.41 -4.66 -26.54
N GLN A 185 4.96 -3.47 -26.19
CA GLN A 185 4.00 -2.70 -26.99
C GLN A 185 4.72 -1.96 -28.12
N PRO A 186 4.47 -2.29 -29.42
CA PRO A 186 5.02 -1.53 -30.53
C PRO A 186 4.48 -0.09 -30.47
N ALA A 187 5.36 0.88 -30.73
CA ALA A 187 4.93 2.26 -30.92
C ALA A 187 3.84 2.29 -32.01
N GLU A 188 2.63 2.66 -31.65
CA GLU A 188 1.56 2.92 -32.61
C GLU A 188 2.03 4.05 -33.51
N GLU A 189 2.25 3.69 -34.77
CA GLU A 189 2.69 4.56 -35.86
C GLU A 189 1.71 5.73 -35.97
N GLN A 190 2.14 6.93 -35.59
CA GLN A 190 1.40 8.17 -35.85
C GLN A 190 1.30 8.34 -37.39
N ALA A 191 0.13 8.04 -37.93
CA ALA A 191 -0.19 8.31 -39.33
C ALA A 191 0.04 9.79 -39.63
N PRO A 192 0.70 10.13 -40.73
CA PRO A 192 0.94 11.53 -41.09
C PRO A 192 -0.38 12.24 -41.38
N VAL A 193 -0.60 13.34 -40.69
CA VAL A 193 -1.70 14.28 -40.99
C VAL A 193 -1.47 14.85 -42.37
N THR A 194 -2.24 14.41 -43.34
CA THR A 194 -2.26 15.01 -44.70
C THR A 194 -2.92 16.39 -44.59
N GLU A 195 -2.13 17.44 -44.72
CA GLU A 195 -2.63 18.80 -44.99
C GLU A 195 -3.41 18.79 -46.30
N VAL A 196 -4.70 19.02 -46.21
CA VAL A 196 -5.55 19.33 -47.36
C VAL A 196 -5.42 20.82 -47.60
N SER A 197 -4.61 21.20 -48.59
CA SER A 197 -4.58 22.55 -49.17
C SER A 197 -5.86 22.78 -49.95
N ASN A 198 -6.68 23.71 -49.49
CA ASN A 198 -7.77 24.27 -50.31
C ASN A 198 -7.20 25.41 -51.16
N GLU A 199 -7.25 25.24 -52.48
CA GLU A 199 -7.33 26.32 -53.47
C GLU A 199 -8.79 26.78 -53.67
#